data_d65797d4bbd3e9e6f11beb0804e34fc6
#
_entry.id   d65797d4bbd3e9e6f11beb0804e34fc6
#
_cell.length_a   1.000
_cell.length_b   1.000
_cell.length_c   1.000
_cell.angle_alpha   90.00
_cell.angle_beta   90.00
_cell.angle_gamma   90.00
#
_symmetry.space_group_name_H-M   'P 1'
#
loop_
_entity.id
_entity.type
_entity.pdbx_description
1 polymer ?
#
loop_
_entity_poly.entity_id
_entity_poly.type
_entity_poly.pdbx_seq_one_letter_code
_entity_poly.pdbx_strand_id
1 'polypeptide(L)'
;MTTPHFDDILRDIAPLLDGVLFYGDPHSKWVPLLDAVADNAPHSVIILGDLIENKNDAQAFGDTRAALNSMLDAGIDVRIISGNHDVDSDAVYDLVFHEFGHLIFDGNIIKLGPHNLRVAGLGGVFKGKVWYPQTSDNAAYYSPDDLLADTPKSSRFRGGIPRKQRVSIFPSVVDQLSQQSADILVTHEAPSTHVSGFSVIDDLAVSMGARLIVYGHHHTVAETCLSAQPIAVRGMGQAEVWNPESGEIRGLILLLKFHALTTKGFQYELERTLPNRRYRSQPVAA
;
A
#
# COMPACT_ATOMS: atom_id res chain seq x y z
N MET A 1 10.50 -11.33 -28.49
CA MET A 1 9.17 -11.23 -27.86
C MET A 1 9.08 -9.84 -27.26
N THR A 2 8.04 -9.08 -27.55
CA THR A 2 7.82 -7.76 -26.95
C THR A 2 7.44 -7.97 -25.49
N THR A 3 8.06 -7.22 -24.58
CA THR A 3 7.68 -7.20 -23.16
C THR A 3 6.22 -6.72 -23.09
N PRO A 4 5.33 -7.43 -22.38
CA PRO A 4 3.94 -6.97 -22.25
C PRO A 4 3.90 -5.62 -21.53
N HIS A 5 2.95 -4.76 -21.92
CA HIS A 5 2.74 -3.49 -21.28
C HIS A 5 1.89 -3.68 -20.00
N PHE A 6 1.99 -2.72 -19.08
CA PHE A 6 1.21 -2.71 -17.83
C PHE A 6 -0.29 -2.94 -18.10
N ASP A 7 -0.87 -2.18 -19.04
CA ASP A 7 -2.29 -2.26 -19.38
C ASP A 7 -2.70 -3.63 -19.96
N ASP A 8 -1.80 -4.34 -20.65
CA ASP A 8 -2.10 -5.66 -21.20
C ASP A 8 -2.25 -6.69 -20.08
N ILE A 9 -1.32 -6.67 -19.11
CA ILE A 9 -1.37 -7.57 -17.95
C ILE A 9 -2.59 -7.22 -17.08
N LEU A 10 -2.82 -5.92 -16.84
CA LEU A 10 -3.95 -5.47 -16.03
C LEU A 10 -5.29 -5.90 -16.64
N ARG A 11 -5.44 -5.78 -17.97
CA ARG A 11 -6.65 -6.23 -18.69
C ARG A 11 -6.95 -7.71 -18.48
N ASP A 12 -5.91 -8.54 -18.45
CA ASP A 12 -6.07 -9.98 -18.26
C ASP A 12 -6.54 -10.36 -16.84
N ILE A 13 -6.22 -9.52 -15.81
CA ILE A 13 -6.63 -9.76 -14.42
C ILE A 13 -7.79 -8.87 -13.97
N ALA A 14 -8.24 -7.93 -14.82
CA ALA A 14 -9.31 -6.99 -14.50
C ALA A 14 -10.57 -7.66 -13.93
N PRO A 15 -11.05 -8.81 -14.44
CA PRO A 15 -12.21 -9.47 -13.87
C PRO A 15 -12.04 -9.94 -12.42
N LEU A 16 -10.80 -10.15 -11.96
CA LEU A 16 -10.52 -10.51 -10.57
C LEU A 16 -10.49 -9.28 -9.65
N LEU A 17 -10.27 -8.09 -10.23
CA LEU A 17 -10.11 -6.82 -9.54
C LEU A 17 -11.43 -6.02 -9.43
N ASP A 18 -12.49 -6.52 -10.03
CA ASP A 18 -13.81 -5.88 -10.00
C ASP A 18 -14.25 -5.62 -8.55
N GLY A 19 -14.62 -4.38 -8.27
CA GLY A 19 -15.07 -3.93 -6.96
C GLY A 19 -13.97 -3.90 -5.87
N VAL A 20 -12.68 -3.90 -6.23
CA VAL A 20 -11.54 -3.75 -5.29
C VAL A 20 -10.91 -2.38 -5.46
N LEU A 21 -10.77 -1.63 -4.36
CA LEU A 21 -10.00 -0.39 -4.32
C LEU A 21 -8.68 -0.58 -3.56
N PHE A 22 -7.62 0.07 -4.05
CA PHE A 22 -6.34 0.18 -3.35
C PHE A 22 -6.17 1.61 -2.83
N TYR A 23 -5.65 1.74 -1.60
CA TYR A 23 -5.41 3.03 -0.98
C TYR A 23 -3.99 3.13 -0.43
N GLY A 24 -3.19 4.03 -1.02
CA GLY A 24 -1.79 4.24 -0.67
C GLY A 24 -1.64 5.20 0.51
N ASP A 25 -0.92 4.77 1.54
CA ASP A 25 -0.36 5.60 2.61
C ASP A 25 -1.30 6.73 3.08
N PRO A 26 -2.37 6.41 3.81
CA PRO A 26 -3.39 7.37 4.27
C PRO A 26 -2.84 8.62 4.94
N HIS A 27 -1.87 8.45 5.84
CA HIS A 27 -1.34 9.55 6.65
C HIS A 27 -2.46 10.48 7.17
N SER A 28 -3.49 9.87 7.76
CA SER A 28 -4.70 10.54 8.31
C SER A 28 -5.58 11.26 7.28
N LYS A 29 -5.38 11.06 5.98
CA LYS A 29 -6.15 11.70 4.91
C LYS A 29 -7.21 10.74 4.37
N TRP A 30 -8.37 10.67 4.99
CA TRP A 30 -9.40 9.68 4.69
C TRP A 30 -10.43 10.10 3.64
N VAL A 31 -10.58 11.41 3.38
CA VAL A 31 -11.60 11.96 2.47
C VAL A 31 -11.52 11.36 1.05
N PRO A 32 -10.32 11.25 0.41
CA PRO A 32 -10.25 10.68 -0.94
C PRO A 32 -10.79 9.25 -1.03
N LEU A 33 -10.52 8.43 0.01
CA LEU A 33 -11.00 7.05 0.06
C LEU A 33 -12.52 7.01 0.29
N LEU A 34 -13.04 7.79 1.24
CA LEU A 34 -14.47 7.80 1.56
C LEU A 34 -15.32 8.28 0.38
N ASP A 35 -14.84 9.29 -0.36
CA ASP A 35 -15.47 9.75 -1.60
C ASP A 35 -15.46 8.64 -2.67
N ALA A 36 -14.33 7.95 -2.83
CA ALA A 36 -14.24 6.84 -3.78
C ALA A 36 -15.14 5.66 -3.41
N VAL A 37 -15.23 5.34 -2.12
CA VAL A 37 -16.14 4.30 -1.61
C VAL A 37 -17.60 4.67 -1.90
N ALA A 38 -17.98 5.92 -1.66
CA ALA A 38 -19.35 6.40 -1.92
C ALA A 38 -19.73 6.33 -3.40
N ASP A 39 -18.78 6.63 -4.29
CA ASP A 39 -19.04 6.68 -5.73
C ASP A 39 -18.97 5.29 -6.40
N ASN A 40 -18.12 4.39 -5.92
CA ASN A 40 -17.88 3.10 -6.58
C ASN A 40 -18.54 1.92 -5.87
N ALA A 41 -19.00 2.07 -4.62
CA ALA A 41 -19.57 0.99 -3.79
C ALA A 41 -18.74 -0.32 -3.84
N PRO A 42 -17.43 -0.27 -3.52
CA PRO A 42 -16.56 -1.44 -3.63
C PRO A 42 -16.95 -2.50 -2.61
N HIS A 43 -16.71 -3.77 -2.94
CA HIS A 43 -16.86 -4.84 -1.96
C HIS A 43 -15.62 -5.00 -1.08
N SER A 44 -14.44 -4.52 -1.52
CA SER A 44 -13.19 -4.63 -0.77
C SER A 44 -12.31 -3.39 -0.94
N VAL A 45 -11.59 -3.05 0.14
CA VAL A 45 -10.58 -1.98 0.16
C VAL A 45 -9.29 -2.53 0.74
N ILE A 46 -8.17 -2.34 0.04
CA ILE A 46 -6.82 -2.70 0.52
C ILE A 46 -6.05 -1.43 0.83
N ILE A 47 -5.59 -1.27 2.06
CA ILE A 47 -4.81 -0.11 2.54
C ILE A 47 -3.35 -0.51 2.72
N LEU A 48 -2.42 0.30 2.18
CA LEU A 48 -1.01 -0.04 2.06
C LEU A 48 -0.13 0.42 3.24
N GLY A 49 -0.70 0.58 4.43
CA GLY A 49 0.02 0.96 5.65
C GLY A 49 0.08 2.47 5.88
N ASP A 50 0.84 2.87 6.90
CA ASP A 50 1.06 4.26 7.30
C ASP A 50 -0.23 5.05 7.53
N LEU A 51 -1.07 4.53 8.45
CA LEU A 51 -2.42 5.05 8.68
C LEU A 51 -2.42 6.47 9.28
N ILE A 52 -1.45 6.78 10.17
CA ILE A 52 -1.40 8.00 10.97
C ILE A 52 -0.19 8.86 10.60
N GLU A 53 -0.43 10.15 10.27
CA GLU A 53 0.63 11.13 10.02
C GLU A 53 1.27 11.61 11.31
N ASN A 54 0.46 12.10 12.25
CA ASN A 54 0.92 12.70 13.50
C ASN A 54 0.47 11.89 14.71
N LYS A 55 1.40 11.17 15.31
CA LYS A 55 1.21 10.33 16.50
C LYS A 55 0.71 11.09 17.75
N ASN A 56 0.71 12.42 17.75
CA ASN A 56 0.24 13.26 18.85
C ASN A 56 -1.08 13.97 18.54
N ASP A 57 -1.66 13.74 17.37
CA ASP A 57 -2.89 14.39 16.93
C ASP A 57 -4.10 13.49 17.25
N ALA A 58 -4.83 13.82 18.32
CA ALA A 58 -6.03 13.09 18.74
C ALA A 58 -7.13 13.08 17.66
N GLN A 59 -7.22 14.13 16.83
CA GLN A 59 -8.18 14.21 15.73
C GLN A 59 -7.85 13.18 14.66
N ALA A 60 -6.57 13.04 14.28
CA ALA A 60 -6.10 12.04 13.33
C ALA A 60 -6.49 10.61 13.74
N PHE A 61 -6.42 10.28 15.04
CA PHE A 61 -6.89 8.99 15.56
C PHE A 61 -8.42 8.86 15.48
N GLY A 62 -9.15 9.93 15.77
CA GLY A 62 -10.60 9.96 15.65
C GLY A 62 -11.06 9.76 14.21
N ASP A 63 -10.47 10.48 13.28
CA ASP A 63 -10.79 10.41 11.86
C ASP A 63 -10.47 9.02 11.27
N THR A 64 -9.34 8.42 11.68
CA THR A 64 -8.96 7.06 11.27
C THR A 64 -9.98 6.03 11.75
N ARG A 65 -10.40 6.11 13.03
CA ARG A 65 -11.45 5.22 13.57
C ARG A 65 -12.78 5.39 12.84
N ALA A 66 -13.17 6.63 12.61
CA ALA A 66 -14.44 6.94 11.94
C ALA A 66 -14.44 6.39 10.51
N ALA A 67 -13.34 6.59 9.77
CA ALA A 67 -13.22 6.11 8.40
C ALA A 67 -13.26 4.57 8.32
N LEU A 68 -12.44 3.87 9.12
CA LEU A 68 -12.41 2.41 9.11
C LEU A 68 -13.75 1.82 9.55
N ASN A 69 -14.34 2.32 10.64
CA ASN A 69 -15.63 1.82 11.11
C ASN A 69 -16.75 2.09 10.10
N SER A 70 -16.78 3.25 9.44
CA SER A 70 -17.82 3.54 8.45
C SER A 70 -17.79 2.56 7.26
N MET A 71 -16.61 2.14 6.81
CA MET A 71 -16.47 1.13 5.77
C MET A 71 -16.89 -0.26 6.25
N LEU A 72 -16.49 -0.63 7.48
CA LEU A 72 -16.88 -1.92 8.09
C LEU A 72 -18.39 -2.00 8.32
N ASP A 73 -19.02 -0.93 8.81
CA ASP A 73 -20.46 -0.83 9.01
C ASP A 73 -21.24 -0.91 7.69
N ALA A 74 -20.62 -0.43 6.59
CA ALA A 74 -21.16 -0.59 5.25
C ALA A 74 -20.98 -2.01 4.67
N GLY A 75 -20.34 -2.93 5.41
CA GLY A 75 -20.11 -4.31 4.97
C GLY A 75 -18.95 -4.48 3.99
N ILE A 76 -18.05 -3.49 3.87
CA ILE A 76 -16.88 -3.55 3.01
C ILE A 76 -15.79 -4.41 3.69
N ASP A 77 -15.20 -5.33 2.94
CA ASP A 77 -14.05 -6.12 3.40
C ASP A 77 -12.78 -5.26 3.36
N VAL A 78 -12.46 -4.61 4.49
CA VAL A 78 -11.28 -3.75 4.64
C VAL A 78 -10.09 -4.60 5.04
N ARG A 79 -8.97 -4.50 4.30
CA ARG A 79 -7.72 -5.20 4.59
C ARG A 79 -6.56 -4.21 4.60
N ILE A 80 -5.60 -4.44 5.50
CA ILE A 80 -4.49 -3.53 5.75
C ILE A 80 -3.19 -4.32 5.79
N ILE A 81 -2.15 -3.83 5.12
CA ILE A 81 -0.77 -4.22 5.42
C ILE A 81 -0.14 -3.11 6.26
N SER A 82 0.80 -3.46 7.16
CA SER A 82 1.45 -2.45 7.97
C SER A 82 2.51 -1.66 7.21
N GLY A 83 2.67 -0.37 7.57
CA GLY A 83 3.74 0.49 7.12
C GLY A 83 4.76 0.79 8.23
N ASN A 84 5.77 1.61 7.94
CA ASN A 84 6.85 1.92 8.89
C ASN A 84 6.41 2.89 10.00
N HIS A 85 5.40 3.74 9.75
CA HIS A 85 4.86 4.69 10.72
C HIS A 85 3.84 4.06 11.68
N ASP A 86 3.31 2.88 11.38
CA ASP A 86 2.30 2.20 12.21
C ASP A 86 2.84 1.71 13.57
N VAL A 87 4.11 1.95 13.86
CA VAL A 87 4.77 1.68 15.15
C VAL A 87 5.45 2.91 15.76
N ASP A 88 5.12 4.13 15.35
CA ASP A 88 5.82 5.35 15.78
C ASP A 88 5.55 5.75 17.23
N SER A 89 4.41 5.34 17.78
CA SER A 89 4.09 5.48 19.21
C SER A 89 3.35 4.26 19.73
N ASP A 90 3.19 4.16 21.05
CA ASP A 90 2.37 3.10 21.65
C ASP A 90 0.91 3.25 21.24
N ALA A 91 0.43 4.50 21.12
CA ALA A 91 -0.95 4.78 20.73
C ALA A 91 -1.22 4.39 19.27
N VAL A 92 -0.29 4.67 18.33
CA VAL A 92 -0.41 4.23 16.93
C VAL A 92 -0.40 2.71 16.85
N TYR A 93 0.55 2.07 17.56
CA TYR A 93 0.62 0.61 17.62
C TYR A 93 -0.70 -0.01 18.13
N ASP A 94 -1.28 0.58 19.19
CA ASP A 94 -2.54 0.09 19.76
C ASP A 94 -3.71 0.24 18.78
N LEU A 95 -3.78 1.38 18.09
CA LEU A 95 -4.80 1.57 17.04
C LEU A 95 -4.67 0.50 15.95
N VAL A 96 -3.47 0.37 15.37
CA VAL A 96 -3.26 -0.47 14.18
C VAL A 96 -3.30 -1.96 14.52
N PHE A 97 -2.57 -2.40 15.57
CA PHE A 97 -2.35 -3.82 15.83
C PHE A 97 -3.23 -4.42 16.93
N HIS A 98 -3.91 -3.60 17.76
CA HIS A 98 -4.86 -4.09 18.74
C HIS A 98 -6.31 -3.78 18.37
N GLU A 99 -6.63 -2.52 18.08
CA GLU A 99 -8.00 -2.13 17.76
C GLU A 99 -8.41 -2.66 16.38
N PHE A 100 -7.59 -2.44 15.35
CA PHE A 100 -7.84 -2.89 13.97
C PHE A 100 -6.93 -4.06 13.53
N GLY A 101 -6.27 -4.73 14.47
CA GLY A 101 -5.35 -5.83 14.17
C GLY A 101 -5.96 -7.00 13.40
N HIS A 102 -7.29 -7.17 13.49
CA HIS A 102 -8.02 -8.18 12.73
C HIS A 102 -8.12 -7.89 11.23
N LEU A 103 -7.81 -6.67 10.81
CA LEU A 103 -7.76 -6.26 9.40
C LEU A 103 -6.36 -6.46 8.80
N ILE A 104 -5.33 -6.61 9.64
CA ILE A 104 -3.94 -6.79 9.19
C ILE A 104 -3.74 -8.19 8.63
N PHE A 105 -3.12 -8.27 7.44
CA PHE A 105 -2.81 -9.56 6.81
C PHE A 105 -1.33 -9.73 6.42
N ASP A 106 -0.42 -9.05 7.11
CA ASP A 106 1.02 -9.19 6.91
C ASP A 106 1.46 -10.66 6.99
N GLY A 107 2.26 -11.11 6.02
CA GLY A 107 2.74 -12.48 5.93
C GLY A 107 1.67 -13.52 5.60
N ASN A 108 0.47 -13.11 5.20
CA ASN A 108 -0.65 -14.00 4.92
C ASN A 108 -1.22 -13.77 3.52
N ILE A 109 -1.97 -14.77 3.05
CA ILE A 109 -2.79 -14.67 1.84
C ILE A 109 -4.26 -14.62 2.23
N ILE A 110 -4.97 -13.65 1.70
CA ILE A 110 -6.41 -13.50 1.84
C ILE A 110 -7.11 -13.78 0.51
N LYS A 111 -8.41 -14.04 0.55
CA LYS A 111 -9.26 -14.15 -0.63
C LYS A 111 -10.33 -13.06 -0.58
N LEU A 112 -10.45 -12.30 -1.65
CA LEU A 112 -11.37 -11.18 -1.76
C LEU A 112 -12.42 -11.43 -2.85
N GLY A 113 -13.60 -10.90 -2.61
CA GLY A 113 -14.69 -10.81 -3.57
C GLY A 113 -15.21 -12.13 -4.12
N PRO A 114 -16.13 -12.06 -5.08
CA PRO A 114 -16.83 -13.22 -5.62
C PRO A 114 -15.91 -14.13 -6.45
N HIS A 115 -14.82 -13.60 -6.98
CA HIS A 115 -13.86 -14.35 -7.81
C HIS A 115 -12.73 -14.99 -7.01
N ASN A 116 -12.76 -14.88 -5.65
CA ASN A 116 -11.73 -15.42 -4.76
C ASN A 116 -10.33 -14.93 -5.12
N LEU A 117 -10.19 -13.63 -5.46
CA LEU A 117 -8.89 -12.99 -5.72
C LEU A 117 -7.94 -13.27 -4.55
N ARG A 118 -6.81 -13.94 -4.83
CA ARG A 118 -5.80 -14.26 -3.83
C ARG A 118 -4.81 -13.11 -3.74
N VAL A 119 -4.77 -12.46 -2.58
CA VAL A 119 -3.89 -11.33 -2.32
C VAL A 119 -2.92 -11.69 -1.20
N ALA A 120 -1.63 -11.65 -1.50
CA ALA A 120 -0.57 -11.79 -0.50
C ALA A 120 -0.19 -10.41 0.05
N GLY A 121 -0.01 -10.30 1.37
CA GLY A 121 0.42 -9.09 2.05
C GLY A 121 1.85 -9.21 2.59
N LEU A 122 2.74 -8.33 2.16
CA LEU A 122 4.08 -8.16 2.74
C LEU A 122 4.17 -6.75 3.33
N GLY A 123 3.60 -6.57 4.53
CA GLY A 123 3.68 -5.30 5.26
C GLY A 123 5.04 -5.04 5.89
N GLY A 124 5.24 -3.80 6.33
CA GLY A 124 6.47 -3.35 6.95
C GLY A 124 7.57 -2.97 5.96
N VAL A 125 8.78 -2.82 6.50
CA VAL A 125 9.96 -2.34 5.75
C VAL A 125 11.20 -3.17 6.06
N PHE A 126 12.14 -3.21 5.12
CA PHE A 126 13.47 -3.76 5.36
C PHE A 126 14.27 -2.84 6.27
N LYS A 127 14.84 -3.38 7.33
CA LYS A 127 15.62 -2.63 8.32
C LYS A 127 16.97 -3.29 8.54
N GLY A 128 18.05 -2.54 8.39
CA GLY A 128 19.43 -3.06 8.52
C GLY A 128 19.73 -3.76 9.85
N LYS A 129 18.96 -3.49 10.91
CA LYS A 129 19.06 -4.23 12.17
C LYS A 129 18.55 -5.67 12.06
N VAL A 130 17.67 -5.96 11.12
CA VAL A 130 17.08 -7.30 10.89
C VAL A 130 17.60 -7.87 9.59
N TRP A 131 17.26 -7.22 8.49
CA TRP A 131 17.65 -7.63 7.15
C TRP A 131 17.53 -6.43 6.19
N TYR A 132 18.57 -6.22 5.37
CA TYR A 132 18.57 -5.21 4.32
C TYR A 132 19.16 -5.80 3.03
N PRO A 133 18.31 -6.42 2.18
CA PRO A 133 18.77 -7.24 1.06
C PRO A 133 19.54 -6.48 -0.03
N GLN A 134 19.42 -5.14 -0.12
CA GLN A 134 20.25 -4.35 -1.04
C GLN A 134 21.74 -4.34 -0.69
N THR A 135 22.11 -4.58 0.57
CA THR A 135 23.51 -4.52 1.03
C THR A 135 24.07 -5.88 1.44
N SER A 136 23.20 -6.84 1.76
CA SER A 136 23.62 -8.18 2.17
C SER A 136 22.48 -9.18 2.01
N ASP A 137 22.76 -10.31 1.38
CA ASP A 137 21.84 -11.44 1.33
C ASP A 137 21.64 -12.09 2.72
N ASN A 138 22.60 -11.89 3.63
CA ASN A 138 22.55 -12.44 4.98
C ASN A 138 21.78 -11.51 5.91
N ALA A 139 20.68 -12.00 6.47
CA ALA A 139 19.94 -11.35 7.53
C ALA A 139 20.67 -11.49 8.88
N ALA A 140 20.60 -10.46 9.73
CA ALA A 140 21.05 -10.55 11.13
C ALA A 140 20.12 -11.46 11.96
N TYR A 141 18.84 -11.50 11.63
CA TYR A 141 17.81 -12.35 12.24
C TYR A 141 16.89 -12.90 11.16
N TYR A 142 16.77 -14.24 11.15
CA TYR A 142 15.91 -14.92 10.19
C TYR A 142 14.42 -14.77 10.52
N SER A 143 14.07 -14.78 11.80
CA SER A 143 12.70 -14.73 12.29
C SER A 143 12.53 -13.73 13.44
N PRO A 144 11.27 -13.32 13.75
CA PRO A 144 10.97 -12.55 14.96
C PRO A 144 11.42 -13.24 16.26
N ASP A 145 11.38 -14.58 16.31
CA ASP A 145 11.78 -15.37 17.48
C ASP A 145 13.29 -15.30 17.69
N ASP A 146 14.10 -15.31 16.63
CA ASP A 146 15.54 -15.14 16.72
C ASP A 146 15.90 -13.77 17.31
N LEU A 147 15.26 -12.71 16.81
CA LEU A 147 15.43 -11.36 17.36
C LEU A 147 14.96 -11.28 18.82
N LEU A 148 13.84 -11.93 19.16
CA LEU A 148 13.34 -11.95 20.53
C LEU A 148 14.29 -12.66 21.49
N ALA A 149 14.88 -13.78 21.05
CA ALA A 149 15.85 -14.53 21.86
C ALA A 149 17.07 -13.67 22.21
N ASP A 150 17.55 -12.86 21.26
CA ASP A 150 18.70 -11.96 21.46
C ASP A 150 18.33 -10.60 22.10
N THR A 151 17.02 -10.30 22.23
CA THR A 151 16.57 -9.01 22.79
C THR A 151 16.57 -9.05 24.32
N PRO A 152 17.36 -8.19 25.01
CA PRO A 152 17.31 -8.05 26.47
C PRO A 152 15.90 -7.75 26.97
N LYS A 153 15.52 -8.30 28.13
CA LYS A 153 14.17 -8.11 28.71
C LYS A 153 13.79 -6.62 28.86
N SER A 154 14.77 -5.77 29.20
CA SER A 154 14.57 -4.31 29.34
C SER A 154 14.27 -3.59 28.01
N SER A 155 14.60 -4.19 26.87
CA SER A 155 14.39 -3.64 25.53
C SER A 155 13.15 -4.22 24.86
N ARG A 156 12.47 -5.19 25.49
CA ARG A 156 11.27 -5.82 24.96
C ARG A 156 10.08 -4.88 25.08
N PHE A 157 9.28 -4.82 24.00
CA PHE A 157 8.03 -4.11 24.01
C PHE A 157 6.90 -5.09 24.33
N ARG A 158 6.26 -4.92 25.49
CA ARG A 158 5.14 -5.79 25.96
C ARG A 158 5.52 -7.30 25.91
N GLY A 159 6.73 -7.61 26.30
CA GLY A 159 7.26 -8.97 26.33
C GLY A 159 7.75 -9.52 24.99
N GLY A 160 7.47 -8.86 23.87
CA GLY A 160 7.91 -9.24 22.54
C GLY A 160 9.13 -8.46 22.04
N ILE A 161 9.41 -8.53 20.74
CA ILE A 161 10.47 -7.75 20.09
C ILE A 161 10.24 -6.24 20.25
N PRO A 162 11.29 -5.41 20.14
CA PRO A 162 11.15 -3.95 20.25
C PRO A 162 10.09 -3.40 19.29
N ARG A 163 9.27 -2.42 19.74
CA ARG A 163 8.15 -1.88 18.96
C ARG A 163 8.52 -1.52 17.53
N LYS A 164 9.64 -0.81 17.33
CA LYS A 164 10.09 -0.40 16.00
C LYS A 164 10.46 -1.56 15.07
N GLN A 165 10.70 -2.77 15.63
CA GLN A 165 11.00 -3.96 14.84
C GLN A 165 9.75 -4.80 14.50
N ARG A 166 8.57 -4.42 15.02
CA ARG A 166 7.30 -5.12 14.74
C ARG A 166 6.87 -5.06 13.29
N VAL A 167 7.34 -4.05 12.57
CA VAL A 167 7.12 -3.85 11.12
C VAL A 167 8.42 -4.07 10.34
N SER A 168 9.35 -4.88 10.84
CA SER A 168 10.51 -5.30 10.05
C SER A 168 10.12 -6.52 9.22
N ILE A 169 10.52 -6.53 7.96
CA ILE A 169 10.41 -7.71 7.10
C ILE A 169 11.52 -8.69 7.51
N PHE A 170 11.13 -9.93 7.82
CA PHE A 170 12.04 -11.02 8.15
C PHE A 170 12.11 -12.02 7.00
N PRO A 171 13.26 -12.68 6.76
CA PRO A 171 13.38 -13.71 5.73
C PRO A 171 12.34 -14.82 5.89
N SER A 172 12.05 -15.25 7.12
CA SER A 172 11.06 -16.30 7.40
C SER A 172 9.66 -15.97 6.88
N VAL A 173 9.27 -14.68 6.85
CA VAL A 173 7.97 -14.25 6.31
C VAL A 173 7.97 -14.34 4.78
N VAL A 174 9.06 -13.91 4.14
CA VAL A 174 9.23 -14.03 2.68
C VAL A 174 9.24 -15.48 2.25
N ASP A 175 10.01 -16.34 2.96
CA ASP A 175 10.07 -17.77 2.69
C ASP A 175 8.70 -18.45 2.87
N GLN A 176 7.95 -18.09 3.93
CA GLN A 176 6.59 -18.61 4.14
C GLN A 176 5.64 -18.24 2.99
N LEU A 177 5.68 -16.98 2.54
CA LEU A 177 4.85 -16.51 1.43
C LEU A 177 5.27 -17.18 0.11
N SER A 178 6.57 -17.36 -0.14
CA SER A 178 7.10 -17.95 -1.38
C SER A 178 6.63 -19.38 -1.65
N GLN A 179 6.21 -20.10 -0.60
CA GLN A 179 5.67 -21.47 -0.70
C GLN A 179 4.17 -21.50 -1.08
N GLN A 180 3.56 -20.35 -1.25
CA GLN A 180 2.14 -20.21 -1.50
C GLN A 180 1.91 -19.53 -2.86
N SER A 181 0.66 -19.55 -3.36
CA SER A 181 0.31 -18.91 -4.63
C SER A 181 -0.65 -17.74 -4.40
N ALA A 182 -0.39 -16.61 -5.06
CA ALA A 182 -1.27 -15.45 -5.06
C ALA A 182 -1.41 -14.87 -6.47
N ASP A 183 -2.51 -14.16 -6.71
CA ASP A 183 -2.75 -13.46 -7.97
C ASP A 183 -2.13 -12.05 -7.93
N ILE A 184 -2.07 -11.46 -6.72
CA ILE A 184 -1.50 -10.14 -6.44
C ILE A 184 -0.61 -10.22 -5.20
N LEU A 185 0.51 -9.49 -5.25
CA LEU A 185 1.35 -9.20 -4.10
C LEU A 185 1.20 -7.73 -3.73
N VAL A 186 0.73 -7.45 -2.52
CA VAL A 186 0.65 -6.09 -1.95
C VAL A 186 1.79 -5.92 -0.96
N THR A 187 2.60 -4.87 -1.14
CA THR A 187 3.76 -4.61 -0.29
C THR A 187 3.78 -3.16 0.19
N HIS A 188 4.38 -2.90 1.37
CA HIS A 188 4.66 -1.52 1.71
C HIS A 188 5.94 -1.04 1.03
N GLU A 189 7.00 -1.85 0.99
CA GLU A 189 8.24 -1.57 0.25
C GLU A 189 8.08 -1.77 -1.27
N ALA A 190 8.88 -1.05 -2.05
CA ALA A 190 8.88 -1.12 -3.50
C ALA A 190 9.68 -2.32 -4.06
N PRO A 191 9.27 -2.92 -5.20
CA PRO A 191 10.08 -3.84 -5.99
C PRO A 191 11.23 -3.13 -6.70
N SER A 192 12.10 -3.89 -7.39
CA SER A 192 13.32 -3.38 -8.05
C SER A 192 13.07 -2.31 -9.14
N THR A 193 11.84 -2.13 -9.57
CA THR A 193 11.47 -1.07 -10.53
C THR A 193 11.56 0.34 -9.94
N HIS A 194 11.61 0.46 -8.62
CA HIS A 194 11.88 1.72 -7.93
C HIS A 194 13.37 1.85 -7.60
N VAL A 195 13.93 3.06 -7.65
CA VAL A 195 15.37 3.31 -7.39
C VAL A 195 15.83 2.83 -6.00
N SER A 196 14.95 2.86 -5.02
CA SER A 196 15.18 2.35 -3.65
C SER A 196 14.51 1.00 -3.40
N GLY A 197 14.07 0.30 -4.46
CA GLY A 197 13.31 -0.94 -4.34
C GLY A 197 14.19 -2.18 -4.13
N PHE A 198 13.55 -3.32 -3.95
CA PHE A 198 14.19 -4.57 -3.54
C PHE A 198 13.85 -5.72 -4.48
N SER A 199 14.86 -6.35 -5.09
CA SER A 199 14.69 -7.49 -6.00
C SER A 199 14.07 -8.72 -5.31
N VAL A 200 14.23 -8.87 -4.01
CA VAL A 200 13.58 -9.94 -3.24
C VAL A 200 12.05 -9.89 -3.32
N ILE A 201 11.46 -8.70 -3.55
CA ILE A 201 10.01 -8.56 -3.79
C ILE A 201 9.65 -9.07 -5.17
N ASP A 202 10.50 -8.84 -6.17
CA ASP A 202 10.34 -9.39 -7.53
C ASP A 202 10.35 -10.93 -7.48
N ASP A 203 11.37 -11.50 -6.82
CA ASP A 203 11.55 -12.95 -6.67
C ASP A 203 10.36 -13.58 -5.92
N LEU A 204 9.86 -12.91 -4.89
CA LEU A 204 8.67 -13.33 -4.17
C LEU A 204 7.44 -13.35 -5.08
N ALA A 205 7.19 -12.27 -5.83
CA ALA A 205 6.06 -12.20 -6.76
C ALA A 205 6.12 -13.32 -7.82
N VAL A 206 7.32 -13.59 -8.35
CA VAL A 206 7.57 -14.67 -9.31
C VAL A 206 7.28 -16.04 -8.69
N SER A 207 7.79 -16.31 -7.49
CA SER A 207 7.61 -17.60 -6.82
C SER A 207 6.14 -17.89 -6.50
N MET A 208 5.36 -16.86 -6.20
CA MET A 208 3.92 -16.97 -5.92
C MET A 208 3.07 -17.06 -7.20
N GLY A 209 3.62 -16.76 -8.36
CA GLY A 209 2.90 -16.62 -9.62
C GLY A 209 1.99 -15.39 -9.67
N ALA A 210 2.33 -14.35 -8.90
CA ALA A 210 1.61 -13.09 -8.90
C ALA A 210 1.74 -12.40 -10.26
N ARG A 211 0.69 -11.70 -10.68
CA ARG A 211 0.63 -10.96 -11.96
C ARG A 211 0.66 -9.45 -11.75
N LEU A 212 0.45 -9.01 -10.52
CA LEU A 212 0.47 -7.60 -10.14
C LEU A 212 1.15 -7.43 -8.79
N ILE A 213 2.04 -6.45 -8.69
CA ILE A 213 2.58 -5.91 -7.43
C ILE A 213 1.97 -4.52 -7.23
N VAL A 214 1.39 -4.27 -6.05
CA VAL A 214 0.96 -2.92 -5.64
C VAL A 214 1.74 -2.52 -4.39
N TYR A 215 2.40 -1.35 -4.41
CA TYR A 215 3.26 -0.93 -3.31
C TYR A 215 3.03 0.53 -2.88
N GLY A 216 3.30 0.84 -1.59
CA GLY A 216 3.22 2.17 -0.98
C GLY A 216 4.58 2.80 -0.68
N HIS A 217 4.72 3.38 0.51
CA HIS A 217 5.92 3.89 1.16
C HIS A 217 6.60 5.08 0.47
N HIS A 218 6.88 5.00 -0.81
CA HIS A 218 7.65 6.03 -1.53
C HIS A 218 6.80 7.19 -2.04
N HIS A 219 5.48 7.12 -1.89
CA HIS A 219 4.50 8.12 -2.33
C HIS A 219 4.65 8.49 -3.82
N THR A 220 5.15 7.56 -4.64
CA THR A 220 5.43 7.77 -6.06
C THR A 220 4.47 6.96 -6.90
N VAL A 221 3.67 7.66 -7.69
CA VAL A 221 2.78 7.03 -8.67
C VAL A 221 3.62 6.45 -9.80
N ALA A 222 3.52 5.16 -10.02
CA ALA A 222 4.23 4.47 -11.09
C ALA A 222 3.39 3.34 -11.67
N GLU A 223 3.42 3.18 -12.99
CA GLU A 223 2.85 2.06 -13.73
C GLU A 223 3.93 1.50 -14.64
N THR A 224 4.37 0.29 -14.38
CA THR A 224 5.46 -0.37 -15.11
C THR A 224 5.32 -1.88 -15.05
N CYS A 225 6.29 -2.62 -15.58
CA CYS A 225 6.37 -4.07 -15.47
C CYS A 225 7.76 -4.47 -14.99
N LEU A 226 7.87 -5.63 -14.37
CA LEU A 226 9.19 -6.23 -14.14
C LEU A 226 9.87 -6.53 -15.48
N SER A 227 11.17 -6.26 -15.56
CA SER A 227 11.92 -6.37 -16.84
C SER A 227 12.01 -7.81 -17.36
N ALA A 228 12.02 -8.79 -16.48
CA ALA A 228 12.24 -10.20 -16.82
C ALA A 228 10.97 -11.07 -16.79
N GLN A 229 9.86 -10.57 -16.29
CA GLN A 229 8.63 -11.33 -16.06
C GLN A 229 7.40 -10.49 -16.41
N PRO A 230 6.30 -11.12 -16.89
CA PRO A 230 5.04 -10.42 -17.20
C PRO A 230 4.26 -10.11 -15.92
N ILE A 231 4.84 -9.33 -15.02
CA ILE A 231 4.25 -8.88 -13.77
C ILE A 231 4.11 -7.37 -13.84
N ALA A 232 2.88 -6.89 -13.74
CA ALA A 232 2.59 -5.46 -13.65
C ALA A 232 2.97 -4.93 -12.27
N VAL A 233 3.43 -3.68 -12.22
CA VAL A 233 3.85 -3.02 -10.97
C VAL A 233 3.15 -1.67 -10.87
N ARG A 234 2.41 -1.46 -9.79
CA ARG A 234 1.71 -0.21 -9.46
C ARG A 234 2.27 0.39 -8.18
N GLY A 235 2.93 1.54 -8.29
CA GLY A 235 3.30 2.37 -7.14
C GLY A 235 2.19 3.34 -6.79
N MET A 236 1.87 3.45 -5.51
CA MET A 236 0.80 4.31 -5.00
C MET A 236 1.35 5.61 -4.44
N GLY A 237 0.68 6.72 -4.75
CA GLY A 237 0.92 8.01 -4.12
C GLY A 237 0.34 8.10 -2.71
N GLN A 238 0.78 9.11 -1.94
CA GLN A 238 0.21 9.39 -0.62
C GLN A 238 -1.28 9.73 -0.74
N ALA A 239 -2.11 9.06 0.04
CA ALA A 239 -3.57 9.21 0.03
C ALA A 239 -4.18 9.07 -1.39
N GLU A 240 -3.55 8.25 -2.21
CA GLU A 240 -4.05 7.93 -3.54
C GLU A 240 -5.00 6.73 -3.46
N VAL A 241 -6.17 6.88 -4.06
CA VAL A 241 -7.08 5.77 -4.34
C VAL A 241 -6.91 5.35 -5.79
N TRP A 242 -6.74 4.08 -6.00
CA TRP A 242 -6.72 3.47 -7.33
C TRP A 242 -7.83 2.45 -7.46
N ASN A 243 -8.69 2.66 -8.48
CA ASN A 243 -9.67 1.68 -8.92
C ASN A 243 -9.15 1.02 -10.21
N PRO A 244 -8.69 -0.24 -10.16
CA PRO A 244 -8.12 -0.90 -11.34
C PRO A 244 -9.13 -1.20 -12.44
N GLU A 245 -10.43 -1.30 -12.13
CA GLU A 245 -11.49 -1.56 -13.11
C GLU A 245 -11.71 -0.34 -14.02
N SER A 246 -11.87 0.83 -13.44
CA SER A 246 -12.13 2.08 -14.19
C SER A 246 -10.85 2.81 -14.61
N GLY A 247 -9.70 2.42 -14.05
CA GLY A 247 -8.46 3.19 -14.15
C GLY A 247 -8.53 4.53 -13.40
N GLU A 248 -9.58 4.75 -12.59
CA GLU A 248 -9.78 6.00 -11.86
C GLU A 248 -8.75 6.12 -10.75
N ILE A 249 -8.10 7.30 -10.70
CA ILE A 249 -7.13 7.68 -9.68
C ILE A 249 -7.68 8.91 -8.97
N ARG A 250 -7.82 8.84 -7.64
CA ARG A 250 -8.15 9.98 -6.79
C ARG A 250 -7.03 10.21 -5.79
N GLY A 251 -6.58 11.43 -5.64
CA GLY A 251 -5.52 11.79 -4.71
C GLY A 251 -4.96 13.17 -5.01
N LEU A 252 -4.02 13.63 -4.20
CA LEU A 252 -3.40 14.96 -4.34
C LEU A 252 -2.63 15.17 -5.67
N ILE A 253 -2.34 14.11 -6.44
CA ILE A 253 -1.46 14.13 -7.64
C ILE A 253 -2.21 14.29 -8.97
N LEU A 254 -3.54 14.38 -8.98
CA LEU A 254 -4.31 14.60 -10.24
C LEU A 254 -3.88 15.87 -10.99
N LEU A 255 -3.10 16.73 -10.38
CA LEU A 255 -2.64 18.02 -10.93
C LEU A 255 -1.53 17.90 -11.99
N LEU A 256 -0.79 16.80 -12.04
CA LEU A 256 0.38 16.71 -12.93
C LEU A 256 0.11 16.00 -14.27
N LYS A 257 -0.87 15.11 -14.37
CA LYS A 257 -1.20 14.44 -15.64
C LYS A 257 -1.90 15.35 -16.67
N PHE A 258 -2.58 16.42 -16.23
CA PHE A 258 -3.23 17.39 -17.15
C PHE A 258 -2.27 18.38 -17.81
N HIS A 259 -1.04 18.51 -17.33
CA HIS A 259 -0.06 19.45 -17.90
C HIS A 259 0.61 18.97 -19.20
N ALA A 260 0.53 17.70 -19.51
CA ALA A 260 1.17 17.11 -20.69
C ALA A 260 0.33 17.15 -21.97
N LEU A 261 -0.96 17.53 -21.92
CA LEU A 261 -1.88 17.41 -23.05
C LEU A 261 -2.40 18.73 -23.63
N THR A 262 -1.96 19.91 -23.15
CA THR A 262 -2.40 21.17 -23.74
C THR A 262 -1.25 22.13 -24.05
N THR A 263 -0.65 21.97 -25.22
CA THR A 263 0.16 23.00 -25.90
C THR A 263 -0.74 24.07 -26.54
N LYS A 264 -1.62 24.70 -25.78
CA LYS A 264 -2.26 25.98 -26.15
C LYS A 264 -2.81 26.65 -24.90
N GLY A 265 -2.08 27.61 -24.37
CA GLY A 265 -2.50 28.85 -23.77
C GLY A 265 -3.60 28.83 -22.71
N PHE A 266 -3.52 28.02 -21.67
CA PHE A 266 -4.38 28.20 -20.48
C PHE A 266 -3.52 28.24 -19.23
N GLN A 267 -3.68 29.30 -18.44
CA GLN A 267 -3.12 29.44 -17.11
C GLN A 267 -4.15 29.02 -16.08
N TYR A 268 -3.78 28.11 -15.16
CA TYR A 268 -4.66 27.65 -14.08
C TYR A 268 -4.22 28.27 -12.77
N GLU A 269 -5.14 28.88 -12.06
CA GLU A 269 -4.93 29.40 -10.72
C GLU A 269 -5.26 28.32 -9.69
N LEU A 270 -4.29 28.00 -8.84
CA LEU A 270 -4.39 27.01 -7.77
C LEU A 270 -5.08 27.63 -6.55
N GLU A 271 -6.38 27.44 -6.39
CA GLU A 271 -7.01 27.65 -5.09
C GLU A 271 -6.81 26.39 -4.21
N ARG A 272 -6.07 26.56 -3.13
CA ARG A 272 -5.95 25.59 -2.04
C ARG A 272 -7.26 25.57 -1.25
N THR A 273 -8.27 24.83 -1.69
CA THR A 273 -9.43 24.54 -0.85
C THR A 273 -10.19 23.32 -1.35
N LEU A 274 -10.25 22.30 -0.51
CA LEU A 274 -11.20 21.18 -0.45
C LEU A 274 -11.34 20.23 -1.66
N PRO A 275 -11.47 18.91 -1.41
CA PRO A 275 -11.35 17.83 -2.40
C PRO A 275 -12.52 17.68 -3.37
N ASN A 276 -13.43 18.61 -3.51
CA ASN A 276 -14.62 18.45 -4.37
C ASN A 276 -14.96 19.69 -5.23
N ARG A 277 -13.98 20.40 -5.81
CA ARG A 277 -14.31 21.42 -6.83
C ARG A 277 -13.86 20.98 -8.22
N ARG A 278 -14.84 20.85 -9.09
CA ARG A 278 -14.65 20.76 -10.55
C ARG A 278 -13.91 22.02 -11.04
N TYR A 279 -12.79 21.83 -11.73
CA TYR A 279 -12.04 22.93 -12.33
C TYR A 279 -12.88 23.61 -13.41
N ARG A 280 -13.02 24.92 -13.34
CA ARG A 280 -13.46 25.76 -14.45
C ARG A 280 -12.23 26.42 -15.07
N SER A 281 -12.01 26.16 -16.36
CA SER A 281 -11.07 26.94 -17.17
C SER A 281 -11.64 28.32 -17.41
N GLN A 282 -10.87 29.38 -17.15
CA GLN A 282 -11.18 30.72 -17.64
C GLN A 282 -10.18 31.09 -18.75
N PRO A 283 -10.64 31.69 -19.84
CA PRO A 283 -9.74 32.20 -20.86
C PRO A 283 -9.01 33.45 -20.35
N VAL A 284 -7.72 33.53 -20.63
CA VAL A 284 -6.92 34.74 -20.40
C VAL A 284 -7.31 35.76 -21.43
N ALA A 285 -7.76 36.93 -21.01
CA ALA A 285 -7.98 38.08 -21.90
C ALA A 285 -6.65 38.56 -22.48
N ALA A 286 -6.64 38.80 -23.75
CA ALA A 286 -5.49 39.28 -24.53
C ALA A 286 -5.08 40.71 -24.11
#